data_475d73bb00045dadc7fa4e45ae4b7eea
#
_entry.id   475d73bb00045dadc7fa4e45ae4b7eea
#
_cell.length_a   1.000
_cell.length_b   1.000
_cell.length_c   1.000
_cell.angle_alpha   90.00
_cell.angle_beta   90.00
_cell.angle_gamma   90.00
#
_symmetry.space_group_name_H-M   'P 1'
#
loop_
_entity.id
_entity.type
_entity.pdbx_description
1 polymer ?
#
loop_
_entity_poly.entity_id
_entity_poly.type
_entity_poly.pdbx_seq_one_letter_code
_entity_poly.pdbx_strand_id
1 'polypeptide(L)'
;ILTSRGGRTSHAALVARQFGKPAVVGASTITIDLTNRLMTIGSQTIHEGQWISIDGTTGVVYEGQLETMVPDIKDPLLIKLLSWADEFRTLGVWANADYPRDASRALEYGAQGIGLCRSEHMFFETDRLPHFQRMILTDYPVERKEALAALLPFQRQDFAGLFRVMKGRPVIIRLIDPPLHEFLPDLVELVSELADLKIRLKHATDMAAIDTLLAEIRQKEQLRKRAQILREANPMLGLRGVRLGIYIPELTTMQVRAIFEAACMVVKEGIDVHPEVMIPLTSHVNELVHQRSVLEAEAKAVMSEHGMEIVYKFGTMIELPRAALTADRIAEHAEFFSFGTNDLTQTTFGISRDDAETGFLIEYMESGILPANPFAMLDRDGVGALIDIAVKRGR
;
A
#
# COMPACT_ATOMS: atom_id res chain seq x y z
N ILE A 1 -17.63 -13.76 -4.85
CA ILE A 1 -17.26 -13.32 -6.22
C ILE A 1 -16.99 -14.56 -7.05
N LEU A 2 -17.58 -14.63 -8.26
CA LEU A 2 -17.38 -15.73 -9.20
C LEU A 2 -16.93 -15.18 -10.55
N THR A 3 -15.83 -15.70 -11.11
CA THR A 3 -15.33 -15.26 -12.42
C THR A 3 -14.93 -16.44 -13.30
N SER A 4 -15.17 -16.31 -14.60
CA SER A 4 -14.77 -17.32 -15.59
C SER A 4 -13.27 -17.28 -15.95
N ARG A 5 -12.60 -16.16 -15.66
CA ARG A 5 -11.17 -15.95 -15.92
C ARG A 5 -10.46 -15.40 -14.70
N GLY A 6 -9.14 -15.54 -14.68
CA GLY A 6 -8.27 -15.04 -13.63
C GLY A 6 -7.81 -16.13 -12.67
N GLY A 7 -6.72 -15.88 -11.98
CA GLY A 7 -6.11 -16.75 -10.98
C GLY A 7 -6.22 -16.20 -9.57
N ARG A 8 -5.53 -16.81 -8.62
CA ARG A 8 -5.46 -16.42 -7.20
C ARG A 8 -4.97 -14.99 -6.97
N THR A 9 -4.23 -14.44 -7.90
CA THR A 9 -3.65 -13.09 -7.90
C THR A 9 -4.44 -12.10 -8.75
N SER A 10 -5.52 -12.53 -9.41
CA SER A 10 -6.36 -11.64 -10.20
C SER A 10 -6.97 -10.51 -9.35
N HIS A 11 -7.28 -9.39 -9.99
CA HIS A 11 -7.93 -8.26 -9.34
C HIS A 11 -9.20 -8.67 -8.58
N ALA A 12 -10.02 -9.55 -9.18
CA ALA A 12 -11.22 -10.09 -8.53
C ALA A 12 -10.91 -10.85 -7.23
N ALA A 13 -9.83 -11.64 -7.21
CA ALA A 13 -9.40 -12.36 -6.02
C ALA A 13 -8.85 -11.43 -4.93
N LEU A 14 -8.10 -10.39 -5.32
CA LEU A 14 -7.58 -9.37 -4.40
C LEU A 14 -8.73 -8.58 -3.76
N VAL A 15 -9.66 -8.08 -4.57
CA VAL A 15 -10.85 -7.36 -4.10
C VAL A 15 -11.71 -8.23 -3.18
N ALA A 16 -11.91 -9.51 -3.51
CA ALA A 16 -12.64 -10.43 -2.65
C ALA A 16 -12.01 -10.56 -1.27
N ARG A 17 -10.68 -10.70 -1.20
CA ARG A 17 -9.93 -10.75 0.07
C ARG A 17 -10.06 -9.45 0.86
N GLN A 18 -9.94 -8.30 0.19
CA GLN A 18 -10.09 -6.99 0.82
C GLN A 18 -11.46 -6.82 1.47
N PHE A 19 -12.52 -7.29 0.80
CA PHE A 19 -13.88 -7.26 1.34
C PHE A 19 -14.24 -8.44 2.26
N GLY A 20 -13.32 -9.37 2.49
CA GLY A 20 -13.58 -10.57 3.28
C GLY A 20 -14.70 -11.44 2.68
N LYS A 21 -14.80 -11.50 1.36
CA LYS A 21 -15.83 -12.26 0.65
C LYS A 21 -15.22 -13.51 0.02
N PRO A 22 -15.94 -14.65 0.03
CA PRO A 22 -15.49 -15.83 -0.69
C PRO A 22 -15.43 -15.54 -2.19
N ALA A 23 -14.45 -16.15 -2.86
CA ALA A 23 -14.28 -16.02 -4.30
C ALA A 23 -13.90 -17.35 -4.95
N VAL A 24 -14.51 -17.63 -6.08
CA VAL A 24 -14.11 -18.66 -7.01
C VAL A 24 -13.71 -17.97 -8.31
N VAL A 25 -12.44 -18.04 -8.66
CA VAL A 25 -11.89 -17.34 -9.83
C VAL A 25 -11.32 -18.34 -10.83
N GLY A 26 -11.38 -18.00 -12.13
CA GLY A 26 -10.87 -18.87 -13.18
C GLY A 26 -11.74 -20.10 -13.44
N ALA A 27 -13.01 -20.03 -13.14
CA ALA A 27 -13.97 -21.10 -13.46
C ALA A 27 -14.26 -21.13 -14.97
N SER A 28 -13.33 -21.67 -15.76
CA SER A 28 -13.35 -21.67 -17.24
C SER A 28 -14.55 -22.41 -17.85
N THR A 29 -15.23 -23.24 -17.06
CA THR A 29 -16.46 -23.94 -17.48
C THR A 29 -17.69 -23.03 -17.51
N ILE A 30 -17.58 -21.81 -16.98
CA ILE A 30 -18.67 -20.84 -16.94
C ILE A 30 -18.64 -19.97 -18.20
N THR A 31 -19.78 -19.91 -18.89
CA THR A 31 -20.01 -18.93 -19.95
C THR A 31 -21.00 -17.88 -19.48
N ILE A 32 -20.63 -16.60 -19.61
CA ILE A 32 -21.46 -15.46 -19.20
C ILE A 32 -22.00 -14.77 -20.45
N ASP A 33 -23.33 -14.68 -20.57
CA ASP A 33 -24.03 -13.95 -21.62
C ASP A 33 -24.64 -12.67 -21.04
N LEU A 34 -23.95 -11.56 -21.23
CA LEU A 34 -24.37 -10.25 -20.74
C LEU A 34 -25.62 -9.72 -21.48
N THR A 35 -25.85 -10.15 -22.73
CA THR A 35 -26.99 -9.71 -23.54
C THR A 35 -28.28 -10.33 -23.02
N ASN A 36 -28.25 -11.62 -22.73
CA ASN A 36 -29.40 -12.35 -22.21
C ASN A 36 -29.44 -12.41 -20.67
N ARG A 37 -28.44 -11.80 -20.01
CA ARG A 37 -28.30 -11.72 -18.54
C ARG A 37 -28.39 -13.11 -17.88
N LEU A 38 -27.58 -14.02 -18.37
CA LEU A 38 -27.52 -15.39 -17.83
C LEU A 38 -26.08 -15.91 -17.83
N MET A 39 -25.85 -16.92 -17.04
CA MET A 39 -24.63 -17.72 -17.10
C MET A 39 -24.99 -19.20 -17.27
N THR A 40 -24.12 -19.92 -17.98
CA THR A 40 -24.27 -21.37 -18.17
C THR A 40 -23.06 -22.09 -17.59
N ILE A 41 -23.32 -23.23 -16.94
CA ILE A 41 -22.32 -24.15 -16.39
C ILE A 41 -22.71 -25.56 -16.81
N GLY A 42 -22.04 -26.13 -17.78
CA GLY A 42 -22.45 -27.41 -18.37
C GLY A 42 -23.84 -27.31 -18.99
N SER A 43 -24.78 -28.08 -18.47
CA SER A 43 -26.20 -28.07 -18.88
C SER A 43 -27.12 -27.15 -18.08
N GLN A 44 -26.59 -26.51 -17.03
CA GLN A 44 -27.36 -25.63 -16.15
C GLN A 44 -27.30 -24.18 -16.62
N THR A 45 -28.43 -23.48 -16.52
CA THR A 45 -28.54 -22.05 -16.84
C THR A 45 -29.06 -21.33 -15.63
N ILE A 46 -28.34 -20.26 -15.24
CA ILE A 46 -28.67 -19.42 -14.09
C ILE A 46 -28.91 -18.01 -14.61
N HIS A 47 -30.08 -17.48 -14.33
CA HIS A 47 -30.48 -16.13 -14.75
C HIS A 47 -30.07 -15.07 -13.72
N GLU A 48 -29.93 -13.83 -14.18
CA GLU A 48 -29.70 -12.69 -13.29
C GLU A 48 -30.79 -12.64 -12.19
N GLY A 49 -30.32 -12.42 -10.94
CA GLY A 49 -31.17 -12.39 -9.76
C GLY A 49 -31.40 -13.74 -9.08
N GLN A 50 -31.00 -14.86 -9.69
CA GLN A 50 -31.02 -16.15 -9.01
C GLN A 50 -29.87 -16.29 -8.02
N TRP A 51 -30.12 -16.97 -6.91
CA TRP A 51 -29.13 -17.21 -5.87
C TRP A 51 -28.18 -18.33 -6.26
N ILE A 52 -26.90 -18.08 -5.98
CA ILE A 52 -25.85 -19.10 -5.99
C ILE A 52 -25.07 -19.03 -4.68
N SER A 53 -24.61 -20.15 -4.21
CA SER A 53 -23.69 -20.25 -3.08
C SER A 53 -22.33 -20.73 -3.58
N ILE A 54 -21.25 -20.15 -3.07
CA ILE A 54 -19.90 -20.49 -3.49
C ILE A 54 -19.04 -20.88 -2.29
N ASP A 55 -18.25 -21.93 -2.44
CA ASP A 55 -17.21 -22.30 -1.50
C ASP A 55 -15.84 -21.90 -2.07
N GLY A 56 -15.26 -20.85 -1.51
CA GLY A 56 -13.96 -20.33 -1.93
C GLY A 56 -12.77 -21.23 -1.57
N THR A 57 -12.96 -22.22 -0.69
CA THR A 57 -11.93 -23.17 -0.28
C THR A 57 -11.81 -24.31 -1.28
N THR A 58 -12.94 -24.89 -1.65
CA THR A 58 -13.01 -26.05 -2.57
C THR A 58 -13.18 -25.63 -4.03
N GLY A 59 -13.60 -24.38 -4.28
CA GLY A 59 -13.92 -23.89 -5.62
C GLY A 59 -15.29 -24.34 -6.14
N VAL A 60 -16.13 -24.92 -5.29
CA VAL A 60 -17.44 -25.44 -5.69
C VAL A 60 -18.48 -24.32 -5.73
N VAL A 61 -19.34 -24.36 -6.73
CA VAL A 61 -20.50 -23.47 -6.90
C VAL A 61 -21.77 -24.29 -6.80
N TYR A 62 -22.67 -23.85 -5.94
CA TYR A 62 -23.96 -24.49 -5.72
C TYR A 62 -25.09 -23.60 -6.26
N GLU A 63 -26.09 -24.21 -6.86
CA GLU A 63 -27.34 -23.53 -7.21
C GLU A 63 -28.15 -23.24 -5.94
N GLY A 64 -28.72 -22.04 -5.84
CA GLY A 64 -29.58 -21.63 -4.72
C GLY A 64 -28.80 -21.05 -3.55
N GLN A 65 -29.56 -20.66 -2.54
CA GLN A 65 -29.04 -20.09 -1.29
C GLN A 65 -28.84 -21.20 -0.26
N LEU A 66 -27.58 -21.49 0.07
CA LEU A 66 -27.23 -22.39 1.16
C LEU A 66 -27.08 -21.62 2.47
N GLU A 67 -27.40 -22.29 3.56
CA GLU A 67 -27.15 -21.78 4.90
C GLU A 67 -25.65 -21.69 5.15
N THR A 68 -25.16 -20.51 5.54
CA THR A 68 -23.74 -20.26 5.78
C THR A 68 -23.52 -19.90 7.24
N MET A 69 -22.48 -20.46 7.85
CA MET A 69 -22.03 -20.02 9.16
C MET A 69 -20.95 -18.95 9.00
N VAL A 70 -21.12 -17.82 9.68
CA VAL A 70 -20.06 -16.84 9.85
C VAL A 70 -19.27 -17.25 11.09
N PRO A 71 -17.95 -17.54 10.98
CA PRO A 71 -17.14 -17.88 12.14
C PRO A 71 -17.19 -16.73 13.17
N ASP A 72 -17.50 -17.05 14.41
CA ASP A 72 -17.44 -16.09 15.50
C ASP A 72 -16.02 -16.04 16.05
N ILE A 73 -15.36 -14.91 15.87
CA ILE A 73 -14.00 -14.64 16.39
C ILE A 73 -14.00 -14.67 17.92
N LYS A 74 -15.15 -14.42 18.55
CA LYS A 74 -15.33 -14.41 20.01
C LYS A 74 -15.74 -15.77 20.55
N ASP A 75 -15.71 -16.81 19.72
CA ASP A 75 -15.96 -18.20 20.19
C ASP A 75 -15.01 -18.52 21.36
N PRO A 76 -15.54 -18.91 22.53
CA PRO A 76 -14.73 -19.20 23.70
C PRO A 76 -13.68 -20.29 23.47
N LEU A 77 -13.95 -21.27 22.61
CA LEU A 77 -13.02 -22.35 22.29
C LEU A 77 -11.86 -21.84 21.43
N LEU A 78 -12.15 -20.95 20.46
CA LEU A 78 -11.13 -20.29 19.65
C LEU A 78 -10.24 -19.42 20.52
N ILE A 79 -10.83 -18.60 21.40
CA ILE A 79 -10.08 -17.74 22.33
C ILE A 79 -9.19 -18.59 23.24
N LYS A 80 -9.69 -19.70 23.75
CA LYS A 80 -8.92 -20.63 24.58
C LYS A 80 -7.77 -21.26 23.81
N LEU A 81 -7.98 -21.68 22.56
CA LEU A 81 -6.92 -22.20 21.70
C LEU A 81 -5.84 -21.17 21.44
N LEU A 82 -6.24 -19.93 21.11
CA LEU A 82 -5.30 -18.82 20.89
C LEU A 82 -4.53 -18.45 22.17
N SER A 83 -5.17 -18.51 23.35
CA SER A 83 -4.46 -18.28 24.63
C SER A 83 -3.37 -19.31 24.88
N TRP A 84 -3.59 -20.57 24.54
CA TRP A 84 -2.55 -21.59 24.61
C TRP A 84 -1.40 -21.31 23.62
N ALA A 85 -1.71 -20.89 22.39
CA ALA A 85 -0.69 -20.49 21.43
C ALA A 85 0.17 -19.32 21.96
N ASP A 86 -0.48 -18.37 22.66
CA ASP A 86 0.19 -17.22 23.27
C ASP A 86 1.18 -17.60 24.38
N GLU A 87 0.97 -18.73 25.09
CA GLU A 87 1.90 -19.25 26.09
C GLU A 87 3.22 -19.76 25.48
N PHE A 88 3.17 -20.21 24.22
CA PHE A 88 4.34 -20.81 23.54
C PHE A 88 5.03 -19.86 22.58
N ARG A 89 4.33 -18.87 22.02
CA ARG A 89 4.94 -17.95 21.08
C ARG A 89 5.98 -17.04 21.75
N THR A 90 7.07 -16.80 21.04
CA THR A 90 8.14 -15.88 21.45
C THR A 90 8.07 -14.54 20.68
N LEU A 91 7.35 -14.49 19.57
CA LEU A 91 7.20 -13.31 18.72
C LEU A 91 5.84 -12.67 18.90
N GLY A 92 5.80 -11.35 18.85
CA GLY A 92 4.54 -10.60 18.78
C GLY A 92 3.87 -10.74 17.41
N VAL A 93 2.54 -10.62 17.38
CA VAL A 93 1.76 -10.61 16.14
C VAL A 93 1.33 -9.16 15.88
N TRP A 94 1.86 -8.58 14.81
CA TRP A 94 1.55 -7.23 14.39
C TRP A 94 0.86 -7.27 13.03
N ALA A 95 -0.12 -6.38 12.84
CA ALA A 95 -0.93 -6.35 11.63
C ALA A 95 -0.50 -5.22 10.69
N ASN A 96 -0.93 -5.32 9.42
CA ASN A 96 -0.94 -4.19 8.50
C ASN A 96 -2.28 -3.47 8.64
N ALA A 97 -2.25 -2.15 8.83
CA ALA A 97 -3.43 -1.31 8.84
C ALA A 97 -3.08 0.12 8.45
N ASP A 98 -3.81 0.66 7.48
CA ASP A 98 -3.58 1.99 6.94
C ASP A 98 -4.65 2.99 7.44
N TYR A 99 -5.78 2.48 7.95
CA TYR A 99 -6.90 3.27 8.46
C TYR A 99 -7.35 2.81 9.85
N PRO A 100 -8.00 3.68 10.64
CA PRO A 100 -8.51 3.34 11.98
C PRO A 100 -9.44 2.12 12.00
N ARG A 101 -10.27 1.96 10.96
CA ARG A 101 -11.17 0.80 10.81
C ARG A 101 -10.39 -0.50 10.73
N ASP A 102 -9.31 -0.52 9.96
CA ASP A 102 -8.49 -1.72 9.77
C ASP A 102 -7.69 -2.03 11.03
N ALA A 103 -7.21 -0.99 11.73
CA ALA A 103 -6.56 -1.13 13.03
C ALA A 103 -7.51 -1.69 14.10
N SER A 104 -8.76 -1.21 14.16
CA SER A 104 -9.78 -1.75 15.07
C SER A 104 -10.01 -3.24 14.82
N ARG A 105 -10.15 -3.61 13.56
CA ARG A 105 -10.32 -5.01 13.16
C ARG A 105 -9.10 -5.86 13.52
N ALA A 106 -7.89 -5.33 13.30
CA ALA A 106 -6.66 -6.02 13.68
C ALA A 106 -6.61 -6.29 15.19
N LEU A 107 -7.02 -5.34 16.03
CA LEU A 107 -7.10 -5.52 17.47
C LEU A 107 -8.14 -6.59 17.88
N GLU A 108 -9.29 -6.65 17.22
CA GLU A 108 -10.28 -7.69 17.46
C GLU A 108 -9.73 -9.08 17.15
N TYR A 109 -8.81 -9.20 16.21
CA TYR A 109 -8.08 -10.44 15.89
C TYR A 109 -6.85 -10.69 16.77
N GLY A 110 -6.59 -9.83 17.77
CA GLY A 110 -5.51 -10.02 18.73
C GLY A 110 -4.17 -9.43 18.33
N ALA A 111 -4.12 -8.50 17.37
CA ALA A 111 -2.89 -7.80 17.01
C ALA A 111 -2.34 -6.98 18.18
N GLN A 112 -1.02 -7.01 18.35
CA GLN A 112 -0.31 -6.34 19.44
C GLN A 112 0.30 -5.01 19.03
N GLY A 113 0.30 -4.71 17.75
CA GLY A 113 0.81 -3.48 17.14
C GLY A 113 0.46 -3.42 15.67
N ILE A 114 0.71 -2.27 15.06
CA ILE A 114 0.70 -2.10 13.61
C ILE A 114 2.13 -2.20 13.11
N GLY A 115 2.43 -3.27 12.39
CA GLY A 115 3.76 -3.54 11.81
C GLY A 115 4.00 -2.81 10.50
N LEU A 116 2.92 -2.36 9.84
CA LEU A 116 3.00 -1.55 8.63
C LEU A 116 1.74 -0.72 8.47
N CYS A 117 1.89 0.59 8.49
CA CYS A 117 0.95 1.55 7.95
C CYS A 117 1.58 2.18 6.70
N ARG A 118 0.92 2.02 5.55
CA ARG A 118 1.33 2.61 4.27
C ARG A 118 0.75 3.99 4.14
N SER A 119 1.55 5.00 4.42
CA SER A 119 1.09 6.40 4.40
C SER A 119 0.66 6.91 3.03
N GLU A 120 1.14 6.27 1.97
CA GLU A 120 0.76 6.58 0.59
C GLU A 120 -0.71 6.31 0.27
N HIS A 121 -1.32 5.29 0.89
CA HIS A 121 -2.74 4.98 0.66
C HIS A 121 -3.66 6.13 1.07
N MET A 122 -3.24 6.92 2.05
CA MET A 122 -3.98 8.09 2.50
C MET A 122 -4.08 9.20 1.44
N PHE A 123 -3.19 9.22 0.44
CA PHE A 123 -3.19 10.22 -0.63
C PHE A 123 -4.12 9.89 -1.81
N PHE A 124 -4.59 8.64 -1.93
CA PHE A 124 -5.47 8.24 -3.02
C PHE A 124 -6.94 8.64 -2.82
N GLU A 125 -7.31 9.13 -1.64
CA GLU A 125 -8.65 9.62 -1.39
C GLU A 125 -8.99 10.81 -2.30
N THR A 126 -10.24 10.89 -2.75
CA THR A 126 -10.69 11.82 -3.80
C THR A 126 -10.50 13.30 -3.46
N ASP A 127 -10.55 13.65 -2.17
CA ASP A 127 -10.34 15.00 -1.66
C ASP A 127 -8.85 15.39 -1.50
N ARG A 128 -7.94 14.42 -1.54
CA ARG A 128 -6.50 14.59 -1.29
C ARG A 128 -5.66 14.44 -2.54
N LEU A 129 -6.04 13.51 -3.41
CA LEU A 129 -5.30 13.22 -4.64
C LEU A 129 -5.02 14.47 -5.50
N PRO A 130 -5.96 15.42 -5.68
CA PRO A 130 -5.68 16.65 -6.44
C PRO A 130 -4.57 17.51 -5.84
N HIS A 131 -4.49 17.59 -4.50
CA HIS A 131 -3.41 18.32 -3.82
C HIS A 131 -2.07 17.64 -3.99
N PHE A 132 -2.06 16.30 -3.90
CA PHE A 132 -0.86 15.51 -4.12
C PHE A 132 -0.37 15.62 -5.57
N GLN A 133 -1.28 15.55 -6.55
CA GLN A 133 -0.96 15.78 -7.95
C GLN A 133 -0.41 17.18 -8.19
N ARG A 134 -1.00 18.23 -7.59
CA ARG A 134 -0.47 19.60 -7.66
C ARG A 134 0.96 19.67 -7.14
N MET A 135 1.27 19.00 -6.03
CA MET A 135 2.63 18.92 -5.46
C MET A 135 3.62 18.29 -6.44
N ILE A 136 3.22 17.21 -7.14
CA ILE A 136 4.06 16.50 -8.12
C ILE A 136 4.29 17.34 -9.38
N LEU A 137 3.24 18.05 -9.85
CA LEU A 137 3.23 18.71 -11.14
C LEU A 137 3.94 20.05 -11.15
N THR A 138 4.07 20.69 -9.99
CA THR A 138 4.68 22.02 -9.91
C THR A 138 6.21 21.95 -9.88
N ASP A 139 6.83 22.88 -10.61
CA ASP A 139 8.28 23.14 -10.52
C ASP A 139 8.59 24.25 -9.50
N TYR A 140 7.58 24.95 -8.98
CA TYR A 140 7.75 26.08 -8.10
C TYR A 140 7.73 25.67 -6.63
N PRO A 141 8.80 25.93 -5.84
CA PRO A 141 8.86 25.54 -4.43
C PRO A 141 7.73 26.11 -3.58
N VAL A 142 7.25 27.32 -3.88
CA VAL A 142 6.14 27.95 -3.14
C VAL A 142 4.84 27.17 -3.33
N GLU A 143 4.50 26.84 -4.58
CA GLU A 143 3.29 26.06 -4.88
C GLU A 143 3.35 24.64 -4.28
N ARG A 144 4.54 24.03 -4.29
CA ARG A 144 4.77 22.72 -3.65
C ARG A 144 4.49 22.80 -2.16
N LYS A 145 5.00 23.83 -1.49
CA LYS A 145 4.77 24.07 -0.07
C LYS A 145 3.30 24.28 0.25
N GLU A 146 2.57 25.03 -0.58
CA GLU A 146 1.11 25.22 -0.43
C GLU A 146 0.35 23.90 -0.57
N ALA A 147 0.70 23.09 -1.57
CA ALA A 147 0.07 21.80 -1.80
C ALA A 147 0.31 20.83 -0.63
N LEU A 148 1.54 20.79 -0.11
CA LEU A 148 1.87 19.99 1.08
C LEU A 148 1.17 20.51 2.35
N ALA A 149 1.05 21.83 2.52
CA ALA A 149 0.32 22.43 3.63
C ALA A 149 -1.18 22.07 3.60
N ALA A 150 -1.77 21.90 2.41
CA ALA A 150 -3.14 21.45 2.27
C ALA A 150 -3.30 19.94 2.61
N LEU A 151 -2.28 19.12 2.42
CA LEU A 151 -2.29 17.69 2.75
C LEU A 151 -2.04 17.38 4.22
N LEU A 152 -1.28 18.22 4.90
CA LEU A 152 -0.90 18.02 6.30
C LEU A 152 -2.08 17.74 7.24
N PRO A 153 -3.20 18.51 7.21
CA PRO A 153 -4.34 18.27 8.11
C PRO A 153 -4.98 16.89 7.90
N PHE A 154 -5.04 16.41 6.68
CA PHE A 154 -5.60 15.09 6.37
C PHE A 154 -4.76 13.97 6.97
N GLN A 155 -3.46 13.94 6.67
CA GLN A 155 -2.58 12.91 7.23
C GLN A 155 -2.51 12.96 8.75
N ARG A 156 -2.45 14.16 9.34
CA ARG A 156 -2.50 14.32 10.80
C ARG A 156 -3.76 13.68 11.39
N GLN A 157 -4.92 13.87 10.77
CA GLN A 157 -6.16 13.30 11.26
C GLN A 157 -6.18 11.77 11.12
N ASP A 158 -5.65 11.23 10.04
CA ASP A 158 -5.55 9.79 9.84
C ASP A 158 -4.66 9.13 10.89
N PHE A 159 -3.46 9.69 11.11
CA PHE A 159 -2.55 9.18 12.13
C PHE A 159 -3.12 9.33 13.56
N ALA A 160 -3.79 10.44 13.86
CA ALA A 160 -4.46 10.60 15.13
C ALA A 160 -5.56 9.55 15.34
N GLY A 161 -6.30 9.22 14.27
CA GLY A 161 -7.28 8.13 14.29
C GLY A 161 -6.65 6.77 14.60
N LEU A 162 -5.53 6.44 13.97
CA LEU A 162 -4.77 5.21 14.24
C LEU A 162 -4.29 5.16 15.70
N PHE A 163 -3.66 6.22 16.19
CA PHE A 163 -3.16 6.27 17.58
C PHE A 163 -4.27 6.12 18.60
N ARG A 164 -5.45 6.75 18.40
CA ARG A 164 -6.61 6.59 19.29
C ARG A 164 -7.10 5.15 19.36
N VAL A 165 -7.08 4.43 18.24
CA VAL A 165 -7.48 3.03 18.20
C VAL A 165 -6.43 2.15 18.88
N MET A 166 -5.16 2.42 18.64
CA MET A 166 -4.07 1.55 19.11
C MET A 166 -3.75 1.71 20.61
N LYS A 167 -4.05 2.84 21.23
CA LYS A 167 -4.01 3.04 22.72
C LYS A 167 -2.76 2.44 23.39
N GLY A 168 -1.60 3.08 23.21
CA GLY A 168 -0.35 2.63 23.81
C GLY A 168 0.34 1.44 23.12
N ARG A 169 -0.20 0.94 22.04
CA ARG A 169 0.48 -0.05 21.20
C ARG A 169 1.31 0.62 20.12
N PRO A 170 2.44 0.02 19.72
CA PRO A 170 3.29 0.58 18.68
C PRO A 170 2.59 0.60 17.32
N VAL A 171 2.88 1.69 16.57
CA VAL A 171 2.39 1.89 15.21
C VAL A 171 3.57 2.25 14.33
N ILE A 172 4.00 1.31 13.48
CA ILE A 172 5.03 1.56 12.48
C ILE A 172 4.38 2.24 11.26
N ILE A 173 4.80 3.46 10.99
CA ILE A 173 4.34 4.26 9.86
C ILE A 173 5.47 4.32 8.84
N ARG A 174 5.26 3.69 7.69
CA ARG A 174 6.17 3.80 6.56
C ARG A 174 5.96 5.14 5.86
N LEU A 175 7.02 5.90 5.69
CA LEU A 175 6.99 7.08 4.85
C LEU A 175 6.73 6.69 3.40
N ILE A 176 6.35 7.66 2.58
CA ILE A 176 5.99 7.42 1.19
C ILE A 176 7.01 6.55 0.47
N ASP A 177 6.53 5.51 -0.21
CA ASP A 177 7.37 4.54 -0.90
C ASP A 177 7.18 4.53 -2.42
N PRO A 178 5.96 4.51 -3.00
CA PRO A 178 5.79 4.35 -4.43
C PRO A 178 6.32 5.54 -5.25
N PRO A 179 6.68 5.32 -6.51
CA PRO A 179 7.10 6.39 -7.41
C PRO A 179 5.95 7.34 -7.71
N LEU A 180 6.30 8.62 -7.94
CA LEU A 180 5.31 9.70 -8.07
C LEU A 180 4.32 9.52 -9.22
N HIS A 181 4.69 8.81 -10.29
CA HIS A 181 3.79 8.62 -11.42
C HIS A 181 2.55 7.76 -11.09
N GLU A 182 2.59 6.94 -10.03
CA GLU A 182 1.42 6.16 -9.59
C GLU A 182 0.25 7.03 -9.12
N PHE A 183 0.54 8.27 -8.72
CA PHE A 183 -0.49 9.25 -8.32
C PHE A 183 -1.00 10.09 -9.48
N LEU A 184 -0.46 9.91 -10.67
CA LEU A 184 -0.88 10.63 -11.86
C LEU A 184 -1.92 9.84 -12.66
N PRO A 185 -2.79 10.53 -13.39
CA PRO A 185 -3.73 9.85 -14.28
C PRO A 185 -3.01 9.00 -15.32
N ASP A 186 -3.66 7.92 -15.74
CA ASP A 186 -3.13 7.06 -16.80
C ASP A 186 -2.93 7.82 -18.11
N LEU A 187 -1.82 7.59 -18.79
CA LEU A 187 -1.48 8.29 -20.02
C LEU A 187 -2.45 7.99 -21.17
N VAL A 188 -3.01 6.77 -21.22
CA VAL A 188 -3.97 6.37 -22.25
C VAL A 188 -5.29 7.09 -22.03
N GLU A 189 -5.74 7.18 -20.77
CA GLU A 189 -6.93 7.95 -20.41
C GLU A 189 -6.76 9.44 -20.75
N LEU A 190 -5.63 10.04 -20.37
CA LEU A 190 -5.33 11.44 -20.71
C LEU A 190 -5.31 11.71 -22.23
N VAL A 191 -4.81 10.76 -23.02
CA VAL A 191 -4.82 10.89 -24.48
C VAL A 191 -6.24 10.78 -25.01
N SER A 192 -7.06 9.87 -24.50
CA SER A 192 -8.47 9.73 -24.87
C SER A 192 -9.27 10.98 -24.52
N GLU A 193 -9.14 11.49 -23.29
CA GLU A 193 -9.80 12.72 -22.85
C GLU A 193 -9.39 13.95 -23.68
N LEU A 194 -8.10 14.06 -24.03
CA LEU A 194 -7.61 15.11 -24.90
C LEU A 194 -8.20 15.02 -26.31
N ALA A 195 -8.37 13.80 -26.84
CA ALA A 195 -9.02 13.59 -28.13
C ALA A 195 -10.48 14.05 -28.10
N ASP A 196 -11.22 13.66 -27.06
CA ASP A 196 -12.60 14.06 -26.86
C ASP A 196 -12.77 15.58 -26.71
N LEU A 197 -11.90 16.23 -25.93
CA LEU A 197 -11.91 17.69 -25.78
C LEU A 197 -11.62 18.40 -27.11
N LYS A 198 -10.69 17.89 -27.92
CA LYS A 198 -10.38 18.42 -29.23
C LYS A 198 -11.54 18.25 -30.23
N ILE A 199 -12.27 17.12 -30.13
CA ILE A 199 -13.51 16.92 -30.93
C ILE A 199 -14.58 17.91 -30.49
N ARG A 200 -14.81 18.08 -29.18
CA ARG A 200 -15.76 19.06 -28.65
C ARG A 200 -15.40 20.49 -29.07
N LEU A 201 -14.12 20.84 -29.01
CA LEU A 201 -13.65 22.17 -29.48
C LEU A 201 -13.94 22.40 -30.95
N LYS A 202 -13.81 21.39 -31.80
CA LYS A 202 -14.10 21.47 -33.23
C LYS A 202 -15.59 21.80 -33.51
N HIS A 203 -16.49 21.40 -32.61
CA HIS A 203 -17.93 21.61 -32.75
C HIS A 203 -18.46 22.76 -31.88
N ALA A 204 -17.62 23.42 -31.11
CA ALA A 204 -18.01 24.54 -30.27
C ALA A 204 -18.23 25.81 -31.15
N THR A 205 -19.32 26.49 -30.92
CA THR A 205 -19.71 27.72 -31.65
C THR A 205 -19.75 28.94 -30.75
N ASP A 206 -19.80 28.76 -29.44
CA ASP A 206 -19.78 29.83 -28.45
C ASP A 206 -18.36 30.15 -27.99
N MET A 207 -17.99 31.41 -27.97
CA MET A 207 -16.64 31.87 -27.61
C MET A 207 -16.26 31.51 -26.17
N ALA A 208 -17.20 31.63 -25.22
CA ALA A 208 -16.93 31.30 -23.83
C ALA A 208 -16.68 29.80 -23.65
N ALA A 209 -17.41 28.94 -24.36
CA ALA A 209 -17.19 27.51 -24.41
C ALA A 209 -15.84 27.15 -25.05
N ILE A 210 -15.45 27.88 -26.13
CA ILE A 210 -14.14 27.69 -26.78
C ILE A 210 -13.00 28.03 -25.82
N ASP A 211 -13.08 29.18 -25.13
CA ASP A 211 -12.04 29.59 -24.17
C ASP A 211 -11.90 28.57 -23.01
N THR A 212 -13.02 28.07 -22.50
CA THR A 212 -13.03 27.03 -21.46
C THR A 212 -12.36 25.76 -21.95
N LEU A 213 -12.75 25.24 -23.11
CA LEU A 213 -12.18 24.04 -23.71
C LEU A 213 -10.69 24.19 -24.01
N LEU A 214 -10.25 25.34 -24.47
CA LEU A 214 -8.83 25.61 -24.70
C LEU A 214 -8.03 25.63 -23.40
N ALA A 215 -8.59 26.16 -22.32
CA ALA A 215 -7.95 26.11 -20.99
C ALA A 215 -7.83 24.68 -20.48
N GLU A 216 -8.91 23.87 -20.58
CA GLU A 216 -8.90 22.45 -20.21
C GLU A 216 -7.88 21.64 -21.04
N ILE A 217 -7.85 21.85 -22.36
CA ILE A 217 -6.88 21.17 -23.23
C ILE A 217 -5.46 21.51 -22.84
N ARG A 218 -5.15 22.79 -22.60
CA ARG A 218 -3.80 23.21 -22.18
C ARG A 218 -3.41 22.57 -20.85
N GLN A 219 -4.30 22.55 -19.89
CA GLN A 219 -4.06 21.93 -18.58
C GLN A 219 -3.78 20.42 -18.72
N LYS A 220 -4.61 19.70 -19.49
CA LYS A 220 -4.42 18.26 -19.72
C LYS A 220 -3.17 17.94 -20.56
N GLU A 221 -2.81 18.78 -21.52
CA GLU A 221 -1.56 18.64 -22.28
C GLU A 221 -0.33 18.82 -21.38
N GLN A 222 -0.36 19.78 -20.46
CA GLN A 222 0.71 19.95 -19.47
C GLN A 222 0.79 18.72 -18.54
N LEU A 223 -0.36 18.26 -18.03
CA LEU A 223 -0.44 17.06 -17.18
C LEU A 223 0.12 15.83 -17.90
N ARG A 224 -0.31 15.59 -19.15
CA ARG A 224 0.20 14.48 -19.97
C ARG A 224 1.70 14.55 -20.18
N LYS A 225 2.22 15.73 -20.53
CA LYS A 225 3.66 15.95 -20.72
C LYS A 225 4.44 15.66 -19.44
N ARG A 226 3.93 16.10 -18.29
CA ARG A 226 4.56 15.87 -16.99
C ARG A 226 4.52 14.40 -16.58
N ALA A 227 3.36 13.76 -16.71
CA ALA A 227 3.20 12.33 -16.45
C ALA A 227 4.16 11.49 -17.32
N GLN A 228 4.34 11.87 -18.58
CA GLN A 228 5.27 11.19 -19.48
C GLN A 228 6.74 11.36 -19.04
N ILE A 229 7.13 12.54 -18.55
CA ILE A 229 8.49 12.80 -18.05
C ILE A 229 8.77 12.03 -16.77
N LEU A 230 7.79 11.94 -15.87
CA LEU A 230 7.92 11.27 -14.56
C LEU A 230 7.78 9.75 -14.66
N ARG A 231 7.28 9.23 -15.78
CA ARG A 231 7.17 7.79 -15.98
C ARG A 231 8.55 7.17 -16.14
N GLU A 232 8.89 6.34 -15.19
CA GLU A 232 10.17 5.63 -15.19
C GLU A 232 10.10 4.37 -16.06
N ALA A 233 11.23 4.01 -16.65
CA ALA A 233 11.33 2.76 -17.42
C ALA A 233 11.25 1.52 -16.52
N ASN A 234 11.77 1.65 -15.29
CA ASN A 234 11.67 0.63 -14.25
C ASN A 234 11.31 1.30 -12.91
N PRO A 235 10.00 1.42 -12.60
CA PRO A 235 9.53 2.09 -11.39
C PRO A 235 10.05 1.47 -10.10
N MET A 236 10.25 0.16 -10.08
CA MET A 236 10.73 -0.55 -8.89
C MET A 236 12.14 -0.13 -8.46
N LEU A 237 13.00 0.20 -9.42
CA LEU A 237 14.40 0.58 -9.20
C LEU A 237 14.63 2.08 -9.34
N GLY A 238 13.59 2.87 -9.50
CA GLY A 238 13.61 4.29 -9.79
C GLY A 238 13.61 5.22 -8.57
N LEU A 239 13.02 6.40 -8.75
CA LEU A 239 12.91 7.46 -7.74
C LEU A 239 11.71 7.20 -6.83
N ARG A 240 11.90 6.40 -5.82
CA ARG A 240 10.91 6.05 -4.79
C ARG A 240 11.57 5.92 -3.41
N GLY A 241 10.74 5.78 -2.38
CA GLY A 241 11.19 5.53 -1.02
C GLY A 241 12.17 6.59 -0.50
N VAL A 242 13.24 6.17 0.13
CA VAL A 242 14.27 7.06 0.67
C VAL A 242 14.86 8.02 -0.38
N ARG A 243 14.97 7.56 -1.63
CA ARG A 243 15.50 8.38 -2.73
C ARG A 243 14.59 9.57 -3.02
N LEU A 244 13.27 9.31 -3.03
CA LEU A 244 12.25 10.35 -3.17
C LEU A 244 12.28 11.33 -2.00
N GLY A 245 12.40 10.82 -0.76
CA GLY A 245 12.52 11.67 0.43
C GLY A 245 13.76 12.54 0.46
N ILE A 246 14.88 12.08 -0.13
CA ILE A 246 16.11 12.90 -0.29
C ILE A 246 15.94 13.92 -1.42
N TYR A 247 15.24 13.55 -2.50
CA TYR A 247 15.04 14.42 -3.66
C TYR A 247 13.97 15.50 -3.42
N ILE A 248 12.92 15.18 -2.67
CA ILE A 248 11.84 16.11 -2.25
C ILE A 248 11.70 16.04 -0.73
N PRO A 249 12.64 16.63 0.04
CA PRO A 249 12.65 16.49 1.50
C PRO A 249 11.42 17.11 2.16
N GLU A 250 10.78 18.10 1.55
CA GLU A 250 9.59 18.74 2.08
C GLU A 250 8.41 17.75 2.22
N LEU A 251 8.36 16.73 1.36
CA LEU A 251 7.29 15.71 1.39
C LEU A 251 7.39 14.84 2.65
N THR A 252 8.54 14.25 2.90
CA THR A 252 8.77 13.40 4.08
C THR A 252 8.81 14.22 5.38
N THR A 253 9.29 15.45 5.34
CA THR A 253 9.21 16.38 6.48
C THR A 253 7.77 16.68 6.85
N MET A 254 6.89 16.96 5.86
CA MET A 254 5.45 17.13 6.09
C MET A 254 4.81 15.88 6.71
N GLN A 255 5.17 14.68 6.23
CA GLN A 255 4.67 13.43 6.80
C GLN A 255 5.08 13.25 8.27
N VAL A 256 6.35 13.52 8.61
CA VAL A 256 6.83 13.44 9.99
C VAL A 256 6.14 14.50 10.87
N ARG A 257 5.97 15.72 10.37
CA ARG A 257 5.17 16.73 11.06
C ARG A 257 3.76 16.22 11.36
N ALA A 258 3.08 15.64 10.38
CA ALA A 258 1.72 15.09 10.56
C ALA A 258 1.69 13.99 11.62
N ILE A 259 2.68 13.08 11.64
CA ILE A 259 2.79 12.00 12.61
C ILE A 259 2.93 12.56 14.03
N PHE A 260 3.87 13.50 14.24
CA PHE A 260 4.15 14.03 15.57
C PHE A 260 3.10 15.03 16.06
N GLU A 261 2.49 15.83 15.17
CA GLU A 261 1.31 16.63 15.53
C GLU A 261 0.14 15.74 15.96
N ALA A 262 -0.12 14.65 15.25
CA ALA A 262 -1.15 13.67 15.59
C ALA A 262 -0.85 13.01 16.94
N ALA A 263 0.38 12.61 17.16
CA ALA A 263 0.79 12.03 18.44
C ALA A 263 0.61 13.01 19.61
N CYS A 264 1.05 14.27 19.45
CA CYS A 264 0.85 15.31 20.45
C CYS A 264 -0.65 15.58 20.74
N MET A 265 -1.50 15.56 19.71
CA MET A 265 -2.95 15.71 19.88
C MET A 265 -3.54 14.59 20.74
N VAL A 266 -3.18 13.35 20.44
CA VAL A 266 -3.74 12.18 21.12
C VAL A 266 -3.20 12.04 22.55
N VAL A 267 -1.95 12.42 22.80
CA VAL A 267 -1.39 12.51 24.17
C VAL A 267 -2.14 13.55 25.00
N LYS A 268 -2.56 14.69 24.43
CA LYS A 268 -3.41 15.68 25.11
C LYS A 268 -4.79 15.13 25.51
N GLU A 269 -5.26 14.12 24.80
CA GLU A 269 -6.49 13.39 25.13
C GLU A 269 -6.29 12.36 26.27
N GLY A 270 -5.07 12.23 26.81
CA GLY A 270 -4.72 11.27 27.86
C GLY A 270 -4.46 9.86 27.35
N ILE A 271 -4.21 9.69 26.07
CA ILE A 271 -3.92 8.40 25.45
C ILE A 271 -2.41 8.29 25.21
N ASP A 272 -1.81 7.21 25.67
CA ASP A 272 -0.42 6.88 25.38
C ASP A 272 -0.23 6.48 23.92
N VAL A 273 0.87 6.92 23.29
CA VAL A 273 1.17 6.68 21.87
C VAL A 273 2.64 6.28 21.66
N HIS A 274 2.87 5.35 20.76
CA HIS A 274 4.21 4.89 20.39
C HIS A 274 4.39 4.92 18.86
N PRO A 275 4.69 6.08 18.28
CA PRO A 275 4.97 6.18 16.85
C PRO A 275 6.34 5.61 16.53
N GLU A 276 6.40 4.78 15.51
CA GLU A 276 7.63 4.26 14.94
C GLU A 276 7.69 4.65 13.46
N VAL A 277 8.65 5.49 13.10
CA VAL A 277 8.78 6.01 11.73
C VAL A 277 9.72 5.12 10.95
N MET A 278 9.27 4.61 9.81
CA MET A 278 10.02 3.70 8.97
C MET A 278 10.38 4.33 7.62
N ILE A 279 11.68 4.38 7.34
CA ILE A 279 12.22 4.87 6.07
C ILE A 279 12.32 3.69 5.09
N PRO A 280 11.58 3.70 3.95
CA PRO A 280 11.59 2.60 3.00
C PRO A 280 12.79 2.65 2.04
N LEU A 281 13.11 1.52 1.44
CA LEU A 281 14.01 1.34 0.30
C LEU A 281 15.47 1.81 0.55
N THR A 282 15.92 1.81 1.78
CA THR A 282 17.30 2.15 2.12
C THR A 282 18.27 1.14 1.53
N SER A 283 19.24 1.60 0.73
CA SER A 283 20.30 0.78 0.14
C SER A 283 21.67 1.06 0.75
N HIS A 284 21.90 2.30 1.13
CA HIS A 284 23.20 2.74 1.69
C HIS A 284 22.99 3.48 3.01
N VAL A 285 23.89 3.25 3.97
CA VAL A 285 23.81 3.88 5.29
C VAL A 285 23.71 5.41 5.23
N ASN A 286 24.39 6.05 4.29
CA ASN A 286 24.36 7.51 4.14
C ASN A 286 22.97 8.04 3.76
N GLU A 287 22.14 7.25 3.04
CA GLU A 287 20.74 7.62 2.76
C GLU A 287 19.95 7.69 4.07
N LEU A 288 20.13 6.69 4.93
CA LEU A 288 19.47 6.65 6.23
C LEU A 288 19.94 7.77 7.14
N VAL A 289 21.25 7.99 7.26
CA VAL A 289 21.85 9.06 8.08
C VAL A 289 21.32 10.42 7.66
N HIS A 290 21.33 10.70 6.34
CA HIS A 290 20.86 11.97 5.81
C HIS A 290 19.36 12.17 6.12
N GLN A 291 18.54 11.18 5.77
CA GLN A 291 17.08 11.27 5.93
C GLN A 291 16.69 11.35 7.41
N ARG A 292 17.26 10.48 8.27
CA ARG A 292 16.99 10.48 9.71
C ARG A 292 17.33 11.83 10.34
N SER A 293 18.47 12.42 9.99
CA SER A 293 18.87 13.74 10.55
C SER A 293 17.83 14.83 10.28
N VAL A 294 17.31 14.90 9.06
CA VAL A 294 16.27 15.88 8.68
C VAL A 294 14.95 15.60 9.41
N LEU A 295 14.53 14.34 9.45
CA LEU A 295 13.25 13.94 10.00
C LEU A 295 13.20 14.00 11.53
N GLU A 296 14.31 13.66 12.21
CA GLU A 296 14.40 13.85 13.67
C GLU A 296 14.40 15.32 14.09
N ALA A 297 15.01 16.17 13.28
CA ALA A 297 14.97 17.61 13.54
C ALA A 297 13.51 18.13 13.51
N GLU A 298 12.74 17.70 12.51
CA GLU A 298 11.32 18.05 12.40
C GLU A 298 10.49 17.47 13.56
N ALA A 299 10.70 16.21 13.92
CA ALA A 299 10.00 15.56 15.04
C ALA A 299 10.24 16.34 16.35
N LYS A 300 11.49 16.69 16.63
CA LYS A 300 11.89 17.49 17.81
C LYS A 300 11.29 18.91 17.79
N ALA A 301 11.24 19.54 16.60
CA ALA A 301 10.61 20.85 16.44
C ALA A 301 9.13 20.80 16.80
N VAL A 302 8.38 19.83 16.26
CA VAL A 302 6.96 19.66 16.54
C VAL A 302 6.70 19.38 18.02
N MET A 303 7.45 18.48 18.65
CA MET A 303 7.33 18.19 20.08
C MET A 303 7.60 19.43 20.92
N SER A 304 8.61 20.22 20.58
CA SER A 304 8.92 21.50 21.23
C SER A 304 7.80 22.53 21.06
N GLU A 305 7.24 22.68 19.86
CA GLU A 305 6.10 23.56 19.56
C GLU A 305 4.88 23.23 20.44
N HIS A 306 4.70 21.95 20.74
CA HIS A 306 3.59 21.47 21.59
C HIS A 306 3.94 21.37 23.07
N GLY A 307 5.21 21.59 23.48
CA GLY A 307 5.69 21.47 24.86
C GLY A 307 5.58 20.04 25.40
N MET A 308 5.85 19.03 24.56
CA MET A 308 5.70 17.61 24.87
C MET A 308 6.93 16.80 24.50
N GLU A 309 7.15 15.72 25.22
CA GLU A 309 8.08 14.66 24.84
C GLU A 309 7.29 13.37 24.54
N ILE A 310 7.55 12.78 23.38
CA ILE A 310 6.94 11.53 22.95
C ILE A 310 8.06 10.53 22.70
N VAL A 311 7.91 9.33 23.25
CA VAL A 311 8.84 8.23 22.97
C VAL A 311 8.54 7.68 21.58
N TYR A 312 9.54 7.67 20.71
CA TYR A 312 9.42 7.24 19.33
C TYR A 312 10.65 6.46 18.89
N LYS A 313 10.56 5.81 17.74
CA LYS A 313 11.71 5.19 17.08
C LYS A 313 11.76 5.56 15.62
N PHE A 314 12.99 5.67 15.11
CA PHE A 314 13.27 5.70 13.68
C PHE A 314 13.95 4.40 13.25
N GLY A 315 13.38 3.77 12.24
CA GLY A 315 13.92 2.54 11.65
C GLY A 315 13.85 2.54 10.14
N THR A 316 14.19 1.42 9.55
CA THR A 316 14.19 1.28 8.10
C THR A 316 13.66 -0.09 7.66
N MET A 317 13.25 -0.17 6.39
CA MET A 317 12.88 -1.43 5.77
C MET A 317 14.11 -2.05 5.08
N ILE A 318 14.41 -3.28 5.43
CA ILE A 318 15.39 -4.12 4.73
C ILE A 318 14.64 -4.85 3.62
N GLU A 319 14.80 -4.37 2.41
CA GLU A 319 14.08 -4.86 1.24
C GLU A 319 14.93 -4.91 -0.03
N LEU A 320 16.21 -4.59 0.13
CA LEU A 320 17.21 -4.71 -0.93
C LEU A 320 18.34 -5.65 -0.47
N PRO A 321 18.86 -6.53 -1.33
CA PRO A 321 19.98 -7.42 -0.98
C PRO A 321 21.19 -6.68 -0.41
N ARG A 322 21.52 -5.50 -0.96
CA ARG A 322 22.61 -4.69 -0.44
C ARG A 322 22.38 -4.24 1.00
N ALA A 323 21.16 -3.83 1.35
CA ALA A 323 20.81 -3.44 2.71
C ALA A 323 20.99 -4.63 3.69
N ALA A 324 20.51 -5.82 3.29
CA ALA A 324 20.69 -7.03 4.08
C ALA A 324 22.17 -7.37 4.31
N LEU A 325 22.99 -7.26 3.27
CA LEU A 325 24.44 -7.54 3.34
C LEU A 325 25.24 -6.50 4.16
N THR A 326 24.71 -5.31 4.37
CA THR A 326 25.37 -4.20 5.11
C THR A 326 24.54 -3.77 6.32
N ALA A 327 23.72 -4.66 6.85
CA ALA A 327 22.81 -4.38 7.95
C ALA A 327 23.51 -3.95 9.25
N ASP A 328 24.73 -4.40 9.49
CA ASP A 328 25.60 -3.95 10.58
C ASP A 328 25.79 -2.42 10.57
N ARG A 329 26.11 -1.85 9.41
CA ARG A 329 26.28 -0.40 9.27
C ARG A 329 24.98 0.37 9.36
N ILE A 330 23.88 -0.22 8.83
CA ILE A 330 22.56 0.41 8.88
C ILE A 330 22.02 0.41 10.32
N ALA A 331 22.29 -0.65 11.11
CA ALA A 331 21.87 -0.77 12.49
C ALA A 331 22.46 0.30 13.43
N GLU A 332 23.63 0.86 13.10
CA GLU A 332 24.21 1.98 13.86
C GLU A 332 23.29 3.23 13.84
N HIS A 333 22.39 3.31 12.86
CA HIS A 333 21.51 4.46 12.62
C HIS A 333 20.03 4.12 12.56
N ALA A 334 19.62 2.87 12.82
CA ALA A 334 18.25 2.42 12.85
C ALA A 334 17.94 1.75 14.21
N GLU A 335 16.81 2.09 14.80
CA GLU A 335 16.39 1.53 16.08
C GLU A 335 15.56 0.25 15.90
N PHE A 336 15.11 -0.02 14.68
CA PHE A 336 14.48 -1.27 14.28
C PHE A 336 14.62 -1.53 12.78
N PHE A 337 14.51 -2.79 12.41
CA PHE A 337 14.37 -3.23 11.02
C PHE A 337 12.99 -3.83 10.78
N SER A 338 12.42 -3.54 9.62
CA SER A 338 11.31 -4.26 9.03
C SER A 338 11.77 -4.94 7.75
N PHE A 339 11.22 -6.11 7.41
CA PHE A 339 11.59 -6.81 6.19
C PHE A 339 10.49 -6.67 5.13
N GLY A 340 10.78 -5.96 4.05
CA GLY A 340 9.92 -5.85 2.87
C GLY A 340 10.10 -7.05 1.95
N THR A 341 9.50 -8.20 2.30
CA THR A 341 9.73 -9.46 1.58
C THR A 341 9.32 -9.42 0.12
N ASN A 342 8.35 -8.59 -0.27
CA ASN A 342 7.96 -8.43 -1.66
C ASN A 342 9.13 -7.86 -2.49
N ASP A 343 9.64 -6.69 -2.10
CA ASP A 343 10.73 -6.04 -2.82
C ASP A 343 12.07 -6.81 -2.68
N LEU A 344 12.31 -7.41 -1.52
CA LEU A 344 13.48 -8.26 -1.33
C LEU A 344 13.44 -9.49 -2.25
N THR A 345 12.27 -10.11 -2.45
CA THR A 345 12.09 -11.22 -3.38
C THR A 345 12.32 -10.76 -4.83
N GLN A 346 11.69 -9.67 -5.23
CA GLN A 346 11.83 -9.12 -6.58
C GLN A 346 13.29 -8.83 -6.92
N THR A 347 14.00 -8.18 -6.01
CA THR A 347 15.40 -7.80 -6.23
C THR A 347 16.38 -8.97 -6.12
N THR A 348 16.07 -9.98 -5.32
CA THR A 348 16.88 -11.20 -5.19
C THR A 348 16.77 -12.09 -6.42
N PHE A 349 15.55 -12.29 -6.93
CA PHE A 349 15.32 -13.05 -8.16
C PHE A 349 15.59 -12.23 -9.44
N GLY A 350 15.62 -10.90 -9.35
CA GLY A 350 15.73 -10.02 -10.51
C GLY A 350 14.47 -10.07 -11.40
N ILE A 351 13.30 -10.23 -10.80
CA ILE A 351 12.01 -10.30 -11.50
C ILE A 351 11.01 -9.29 -10.92
N SER A 352 10.18 -8.72 -11.78
CA SER A 352 9.00 -7.94 -11.35
C SER A 352 7.88 -8.91 -10.98
N ARG A 353 7.24 -8.69 -9.83
CA ARG A 353 6.12 -9.51 -9.38
C ARG A 353 4.96 -9.47 -10.37
N ASP A 354 4.56 -8.28 -10.77
CA ASP A 354 3.37 -8.07 -11.61
C ASP A 354 3.56 -8.69 -13.00
N ASP A 355 4.75 -8.54 -13.58
CA ASP A 355 5.08 -9.14 -14.87
C ASP A 355 5.24 -10.66 -14.78
N ALA A 356 5.87 -11.15 -13.72
CA ALA A 356 6.13 -12.58 -13.57
C ALA A 356 4.86 -13.37 -13.23
N GLU A 357 4.01 -12.91 -12.31
CA GLU A 357 2.77 -13.59 -11.91
C GLU A 357 1.72 -13.63 -13.03
N THR A 358 1.73 -12.64 -13.92
CA THR A 358 0.86 -12.61 -15.11
C THR A 358 1.49 -13.27 -16.33
N GLY A 359 2.80 -13.55 -16.30
CA GLY A 359 3.59 -14.08 -17.40
C GLY A 359 4.17 -15.47 -17.10
N PHE A 360 5.49 -15.55 -17.10
CA PHE A 360 6.25 -16.80 -17.13
C PHE A 360 6.27 -17.62 -15.84
N LEU A 361 5.89 -17.03 -14.70
CA LEU A 361 6.05 -17.68 -13.38
C LEU A 361 5.17 -18.94 -13.24
N ILE A 362 4.01 -18.96 -13.90
CA ILE A 362 3.12 -20.13 -13.91
C ILE A 362 3.82 -21.29 -14.61
N GLU A 363 4.40 -21.04 -15.77
CA GLU A 363 5.13 -22.06 -16.55
C GLU A 363 6.36 -22.58 -15.81
N TYR A 364 7.07 -21.71 -15.08
CA TYR A 364 8.21 -22.09 -14.22
C TYR A 364 7.81 -23.06 -13.12
N MET A 365 6.64 -22.89 -12.53
CA MET A 365 6.12 -23.82 -11.51
C MET A 365 5.63 -25.12 -12.14
N GLU A 366 4.92 -25.07 -13.27
CA GLU A 366 4.42 -26.26 -13.97
C GLU A 366 5.56 -27.12 -14.53
N SER A 367 6.64 -26.48 -14.98
CA SER A 367 7.85 -27.15 -15.48
C SER A 367 8.79 -27.60 -14.35
N GLY A 368 8.48 -27.32 -13.10
CA GLY A 368 9.29 -27.68 -11.95
C GLY A 368 10.62 -26.90 -11.83
N ILE A 369 10.77 -25.77 -12.54
CA ILE A 369 11.93 -24.87 -12.41
C ILE A 369 11.92 -24.20 -11.06
N LEU A 370 10.76 -23.74 -10.59
CA LEU A 370 10.56 -23.25 -9.24
C LEU A 370 9.60 -24.18 -8.49
N PRO A 371 9.90 -24.53 -7.22
CA PRO A 371 9.06 -25.43 -6.43
C PRO A 371 7.74 -24.77 -6.03
N ALA A 372 7.70 -23.44 -5.95
CA ALA A 372 6.53 -22.65 -5.58
C ALA A 372 6.67 -21.19 -6.06
N ASN A 373 5.55 -20.46 -6.06
CA ASN A 373 5.57 -19.02 -6.29
C ASN A 373 6.31 -18.32 -5.14
N PRO A 374 7.46 -17.65 -5.39
CA PRO A 374 8.27 -17.02 -4.35
C PRO A 374 7.58 -15.80 -3.69
N PHE A 375 6.50 -15.28 -4.28
CA PHE A 375 5.67 -14.23 -3.71
C PHE A 375 4.54 -14.76 -2.81
N ALA A 376 4.22 -16.05 -2.94
CA ALA A 376 3.23 -16.72 -2.08
C ALA A 376 3.88 -17.51 -0.95
N MET A 377 5.07 -18.06 -1.19
CA MET A 377 5.85 -18.83 -0.22
C MET A 377 7.27 -18.26 -0.16
N LEU A 378 7.73 -17.96 1.04
CA LEU A 378 9.09 -17.43 1.25
C LEU A 378 10.14 -18.38 0.67
N ASP A 379 10.96 -17.87 -0.25
CA ASP A 379 12.18 -18.52 -0.71
C ASP A 379 13.21 -18.54 0.44
N ARG A 380 13.38 -19.69 1.05
CA ARG A 380 14.25 -19.83 2.23
C ARG A 380 15.72 -19.79 1.89
N ASP A 381 16.08 -20.24 0.69
CA ASP A 381 17.49 -20.41 0.30
C ASP A 381 18.12 -19.08 -0.14
N GLY A 382 17.39 -18.22 -0.83
CA GLY A 382 17.86 -16.90 -1.25
C GLY A 382 17.40 -15.79 -0.31
N VAL A 383 16.08 -15.48 -0.34
CA VAL A 383 15.49 -14.38 0.45
C VAL A 383 15.62 -14.63 1.95
N GLY A 384 15.36 -15.87 2.39
CA GLY A 384 15.49 -16.26 3.79
C GLY A 384 16.94 -16.16 4.28
N ALA A 385 17.91 -16.51 3.46
CA ALA A 385 19.33 -16.34 3.79
C ALA A 385 19.71 -14.87 3.96
N LEU A 386 19.20 -13.97 3.11
CA LEU A 386 19.43 -12.54 3.24
C LEU A 386 18.80 -11.99 4.53
N ILE A 387 17.60 -12.44 4.90
CA ILE A 387 16.96 -12.07 6.17
C ILE A 387 17.81 -12.54 7.35
N ASP A 388 18.29 -13.79 7.34
CA ASP A 388 19.17 -14.32 8.38
C ASP A 388 20.46 -13.52 8.54
N ILE A 389 21.11 -13.18 7.43
CA ILE A 389 22.29 -12.31 7.42
C ILE A 389 21.96 -10.95 8.05
N ALA A 390 20.86 -10.33 7.65
CA ALA A 390 20.47 -9.02 8.16
C ALA A 390 20.16 -9.06 9.66
N VAL A 391 19.45 -10.10 10.13
CA VAL A 391 19.15 -10.29 11.55
C VAL A 391 20.43 -10.51 12.37
N LYS A 392 21.36 -11.30 11.87
CA LYS A 392 22.64 -11.57 12.59
C LYS A 392 23.54 -10.34 12.64
N ARG A 393 23.56 -9.53 11.58
CA ARG A 393 24.40 -8.33 11.50
C ARG A 393 23.78 -7.11 12.18
N GLY A 394 22.45 -7.03 12.22
CA GLY A 394 21.73 -5.90 12.82
C GLY A 394 21.51 -6.03 14.34
N ARG A 395 21.99 -7.10 14.97
CA ARG A 395 21.95 -7.34 16.44
C ARG A 395 23.21 -6.79 17.13
#